data_c0d06ce24de791b9f1f6541851299b8b
#
_entry.id   c0d06ce24de791b9f1f6541851299b8b
#
_cell.length_a   1.000
_cell.length_b   1.000
_cell.length_c   1.000
_cell.angle_alpha   90.00
_cell.angle_beta   90.00
_cell.angle_gamma   90.00
#
_symmetry.space_group_name_H-M   'P 1'
#
loop_
_entity.id
_entity.type
_entity.pdbx_description
1 polymer ?
#
loop_
_entity_poly.entity_id
_entity_poly.type
_entity_poly.pdbx_seq_one_letter_code
_entity_poly.pdbx_strand_id
1 'polypeptide(L)'
;RVSCDVSLDWNDVWYMRLFHRERVSTKQAINNTLFRRQLNGRAYGSDPDVFFLREENCKLTAGQKRTLATVNALLGNVFLTSDMPSRYTEAQRAEYRRLRDIFEHAEQVKVKTEEGTVCIQYLLYGRPQKLLCSPF
;
A
#
# COMPACT_ATOMS: atom_id res chain seq x y z
N ARG A 1 7.20 9.20 8.11
CA ARG A 1 6.04 8.88 7.27
C ARG A 1 6.08 9.64 5.96
N VAL A 2 5.64 9.01 4.89
CA VAL A 2 5.47 9.66 3.58
C VAL A 2 4.07 10.26 3.40
N SER A 3 3.12 9.88 4.26
CA SER A 3 1.73 10.34 4.25
C SER A 3 1.23 10.60 5.67
N CYS A 4 0.04 11.19 5.78
CA CYS A 4 -0.75 11.19 7.00
C CYS A 4 -1.37 9.80 7.23
N ASP A 5 -2.09 9.65 8.33
CA ASP A 5 -2.75 8.38 8.65
C ASP A 5 -3.74 7.97 7.53
N VAL A 6 -3.58 6.76 7.03
CA VAL A 6 -4.47 6.22 6.00
C VAL A 6 -5.86 5.94 6.57
N SER A 7 -6.89 6.30 5.84
CA SER A 7 -8.27 5.99 6.19
C SER A 7 -8.76 4.72 5.49
N LEU A 8 -9.89 4.20 5.94
CA LEU A 8 -10.56 3.03 5.36
C LEU A 8 -11.46 3.37 4.16
N ASP A 9 -11.47 4.64 3.74
CA ASP A 9 -12.20 5.12 2.57
C ASP A 9 -11.25 5.23 1.38
N TRP A 10 -11.69 4.73 0.21
CA TRP A 10 -10.88 4.78 -1.01
C TRP A 10 -10.66 6.21 -1.49
N ASN A 11 -11.73 7.01 -1.54
CA ASN A 11 -11.69 8.41 -1.96
C ASN A 11 -11.77 9.36 -0.76
N ASP A 12 -11.34 10.59 -0.96
CA ASP A 12 -11.52 11.65 0.01
C ASP A 12 -13.01 11.92 0.24
N VAL A 13 -13.41 11.97 1.51
CA VAL A 13 -14.77 12.29 1.93
C VAL A 13 -14.78 13.63 2.66
N TRP A 14 -15.90 14.36 2.56
CA TRP A 14 -16.01 15.73 3.05
C TRP A 14 -15.67 15.90 4.55
N TYR A 15 -16.03 14.94 5.39
CA TYR A 15 -15.76 15.00 6.83
C TYR A 15 -14.28 14.88 7.18
N MET A 16 -13.44 14.28 6.32
CA MET A 16 -11.99 14.22 6.54
C MET A 16 -11.39 15.62 6.52
N ARG A 17 -11.88 16.50 5.66
CA ARG A 17 -11.41 17.89 5.57
C ARG A 17 -11.82 18.72 6.77
N LEU A 18 -12.96 18.42 7.38
CA LEU A 18 -13.51 19.18 8.50
C LEU A 18 -13.01 18.71 9.86
N PHE A 19 -13.00 17.40 10.07
CA PHE A 19 -12.79 16.81 11.40
C PHE A 19 -11.51 15.99 11.53
N HIS A 20 -10.96 15.51 10.42
CA HIS A 20 -9.81 14.60 10.41
C HIS A 20 -8.77 15.04 9.38
N ARG A 21 -8.24 16.25 9.52
CA ARG A 21 -7.22 16.82 8.61
C ARG A 21 -5.94 15.99 8.52
N GLU A 22 -5.69 15.16 9.52
CA GLU A 22 -4.51 14.29 9.60
C GLU A 22 -4.68 12.97 8.82
N ARG A 23 -5.92 12.66 8.41
CA ARG A 23 -6.22 11.45 7.65
C ARG A 23 -6.37 11.75 6.17
N VAL A 24 -5.87 10.81 5.38
CA VAL A 24 -6.00 10.86 3.92
C VAL A 24 -6.72 9.62 3.44
N SER A 25 -7.38 9.71 2.28
CA SER A 25 -7.96 8.52 1.63
C SER A 25 -6.87 7.49 1.32
N THR A 26 -7.26 6.23 1.20
CA THR A 26 -6.35 5.15 0.79
C THR A 26 -5.69 5.48 -0.56
N LYS A 27 -6.45 6.02 -1.49
CA LYS A 27 -5.98 6.47 -2.81
C LYS A 27 -4.88 7.55 -2.67
N GLN A 28 -5.07 8.54 -1.82
CA GLN A 28 -4.09 9.57 -1.57
C GLN A 28 -2.84 9.03 -0.86
N ALA A 29 -2.99 8.08 0.05
CA ALA A 29 -1.86 7.42 0.71
C ALA A 29 -1.00 6.64 -0.29
N ILE A 30 -1.63 5.90 -1.21
CA ILE A 30 -0.95 5.21 -2.31
C ILE A 30 -0.18 6.21 -3.18
N ASN A 31 -0.82 7.31 -3.58
CA ASN A 31 -0.19 8.37 -4.37
C ASN A 31 1.02 8.97 -3.66
N ASN A 32 0.90 9.29 -2.38
CA ASN A 32 2.01 9.82 -1.61
C ASN A 32 3.20 8.85 -1.58
N THR A 33 2.95 7.57 -1.40
CA THR A 33 3.99 6.53 -1.41
C THR A 33 4.66 6.43 -2.79
N LEU A 34 3.87 6.41 -3.86
CA LEU A 34 4.37 6.32 -5.23
C LEU A 34 5.22 7.53 -5.63
N PHE A 35 4.72 8.74 -5.40
CA PHE A 35 5.40 9.96 -5.87
C PHE A 35 6.59 10.38 -5.00
N ARG A 36 6.61 9.98 -3.74
CA ARG A 36 7.74 10.25 -2.83
C ARG A 36 8.78 9.12 -2.76
N ARG A 37 8.60 8.03 -3.52
CA ARG A 37 9.51 6.87 -3.49
C ARG A 37 10.97 7.20 -3.75
N GLN A 38 11.25 8.24 -4.55
CA GLN A 38 12.62 8.64 -4.88
C GLN A 38 13.40 9.19 -3.67
N LEU A 39 12.70 9.59 -2.63
CA LEU A 39 13.29 10.07 -1.37
C LEU A 39 13.62 8.91 -0.42
N ASN A 40 13.05 7.72 -0.66
CA ASN A 40 13.28 6.54 0.15
C ASN A 40 14.75 6.10 0.10
N GLY A 41 15.36 5.95 1.26
CA GLY A 41 16.77 5.58 1.39
C GLY A 41 17.77 6.71 1.08
N ARG A 42 17.29 7.90 0.68
CA ARG A 42 18.11 9.09 0.38
C ARG A 42 17.92 10.19 1.42
N ALA A 43 16.68 10.61 1.62
CA ALA A 43 16.34 11.67 2.57
C ALA A 43 15.77 11.08 3.87
N TYR A 44 15.05 9.98 3.79
CA TYR A 44 14.44 9.27 4.93
C TYR A 44 14.09 7.83 4.53
N GLY A 45 13.78 6.99 5.53
CA GLY A 45 13.13 5.69 5.31
C GLY A 45 11.62 5.89 5.12
N SER A 46 11.06 5.35 4.04
CA SER A 46 9.65 5.50 3.73
C SER A 46 8.77 4.66 4.69
N ASP A 47 7.88 5.32 5.41
CA ASP A 47 6.81 4.71 6.19
C ASP A 47 5.48 5.01 5.48
N PRO A 48 4.94 4.07 4.69
CA PRO A 48 3.70 4.26 3.94
C PRO A 48 2.44 4.13 4.80
N ASP A 49 2.60 3.98 6.13
CA ASP A 49 1.54 3.67 7.08
C ASP A 49 1.02 2.22 6.95
N VAL A 50 -0.12 1.91 7.49
CA VAL A 50 -0.64 0.55 7.60
C VAL A 50 -1.42 0.09 6.37
N PHE A 51 -1.48 -1.22 6.18
CA PHE A 51 -2.41 -1.86 5.25
C PHE A 51 -3.46 -2.68 6.02
N PHE A 52 -4.48 -3.15 5.30
CA PHE A 52 -5.62 -3.88 5.86
C PHE A 52 -5.91 -5.13 5.05
N LEU A 53 -6.11 -6.27 5.71
CA LEU A 53 -6.64 -7.50 5.11
C LEU A 53 -8.00 -7.88 5.69
N ARG A 54 -8.38 -7.30 6.84
CA ARG A 54 -9.67 -7.57 7.49
C ARG A 54 -10.84 -7.15 6.61
N GLU A 55 -11.97 -7.83 6.78
CA GLU A 55 -13.25 -7.46 6.18
C GLU A 55 -14.06 -6.54 7.09
N GLU A 56 -13.97 -6.75 8.40
CA GLU A 56 -14.71 -5.99 9.39
C GLU A 56 -14.24 -4.53 9.44
N ASN A 57 -15.21 -3.62 9.48
CA ASN A 57 -14.96 -2.16 9.57
C ASN A 57 -13.99 -1.64 8.49
N CYS A 58 -14.03 -2.23 7.29
CA CYS A 58 -13.21 -1.82 6.16
C CYS A 58 -14.09 -1.65 4.92
N LYS A 59 -14.06 -0.46 4.34
CA LYS A 59 -14.86 -0.13 3.15
C LYS A 59 -14.13 -0.43 1.83
N LEU A 60 -12.88 -0.84 1.92
CA LEU A 60 -12.07 -1.14 0.75
C LEU A 60 -12.47 -2.49 0.13
N THR A 61 -12.54 -2.54 -1.18
CA THR A 61 -12.68 -3.82 -1.90
C THR A 61 -11.43 -4.67 -1.75
N ALA A 62 -11.54 -5.97 -2.04
CA ALA A 62 -10.39 -6.88 -2.02
C ALA A 62 -9.23 -6.40 -2.92
N GLY A 63 -9.55 -5.88 -4.11
CA GLY A 63 -8.56 -5.32 -5.03
C GLY A 63 -7.87 -4.07 -4.48
N GLN A 64 -8.62 -3.17 -3.84
CA GLN A 64 -8.09 -1.96 -3.21
C GLN A 64 -7.17 -2.30 -2.02
N LYS A 65 -7.57 -3.23 -1.16
CA LYS A 65 -6.75 -3.73 -0.05
C LYS A 65 -5.44 -4.34 -0.57
N ARG A 66 -5.54 -5.18 -1.60
CA ARG A 66 -4.37 -5.79 -2.23
C ARG A 66 -3.43 -4.77 -2.86
N THR A 67 -3.96 -3.75 -3.53
CA THR A 67 -3.16 -2.66 -4.10
C THR A 67 -2.41 -1.91 -3.01
N LEU A 68 -3.10 -1.45 -1.97
CA LEU A 68 -2.48 -0.75 -0.84
C LEU A 68 -1.35 -1.58 -0.22
N ALA A 69 -1.65 -2.83 0.14
CA ALA A 69 -0.69 -3.70 0.82
C ALA A 69 0.53 -4.02 -0.06
N THR A 70 0.33 -4.24 -1.36
CA THR A 70 1.42 -4.53 -2.29
C THR A 70 2.29 -3.29 -2.53
N VAL A 71 1.70 -2.10 -2.66
CA VAL A 71 2.45 -0.84 -2.78
C VAL A 71 3.28 -0.59 -1.51
N ASN A 72 2.70 -0.80 -0.33
CA ASN A 72 3.41 -0.65 0.94
C ASN A 72 4.58 -1.65 1.04
N ALA A 73 4.39 -2.91 0.63
CA ALA A 73 5.44 -3.93 0.64
C ALA A 73 6.59 -3.60 -0.33
N LEU A 74 6.28 -3.06 -1.52
CA LEU A 74 7.28 -2.78 -2.55
C LEU A 74 8.06 -1.49 -2.32
N LEU A 75 7.45 -0.47 -1.74
CA LEU A 75 7.99 0.89 -1.69
C LEU A 75 8.24 1.41 -0.27
N GLY A 76 7.83 0.68 0.76
CA GLY A 76 8.06 1.01 2.16
C GLY A 76 9.34 0.41 2.71
N ASN A 77 9.89 1.05 3.75
CA ASN A 77 10.95 0.49 4.59
C ASN A 77 10.40 -0.23 5.83
N VAL A 78 9.13 -0.04 6.11
CA VAL A 78 8.39 -0.72 7.17
C VAL A 78 7.13 -1.33 6.58
N PHE A 79 6.72 -2.45 7.14
CA PHE A 79 5.54 -3.19 6.69
C PHE A 79 4.61 -3.42 7.87
N LEU A 80 3.62 -2.55 8.01
CA LEU A 80 2.75 -2.45 9.16
C LEU A 80 1.29 -2.73 8.79
N THR A 81 0.57 -3.38 9.70
CA THR A 81 -0.89 -3.54 9.61
C THR A 81 -1.56 -3.11 10.90
N SER A 82 -2.76 -2.56 10.79
CA SER A 82 -3.63 -2.30 11.95
C SER A 82 -4.59 -3.46 12.23
N ASP A 83 -4.46 -4.56 11.51
CA ASP A 83 -5.26 -5.74 11.73
C ASP A 83 -4.77 -6.52 12.94
N MET A 84 -5.60 -7.43 13.41
CA MET A 84 -5.25 -8.41 14.43
C MET A 84 -4.98 -9.77 13.76
N PRO A 85 -3.70 -10.14 13.52
CA PRO A 85 -3.36 -11.33 12.72
C PRO A 85 -3.90 -12.65 13.31
N SER A 86 -4.16 -12.68 14.60
CA SER A 86 -4.77 -13.86 15.27
C SER A 86 -6.20 -14.15 14.76
N ARG A 87 -6.87 -13.16 14.18
CA ARG A 87 -8.22 -13.28 13.62
C ARG A 87 -8.24 -13.55 12.11
N TYR A 88 -7.09 -13.64 11.48
CA TYR A 88 -7.02 -13.90 10.05
C TYR A 88 -7.57 -15.27 9.69
N THR A 89 -8.38 -15.31 8.64
CA THR A 89 -8.73 -16.52 7.92
C THR A 89 -7.49 -17.13 7.24
N GLU A 90 -7.57 -18.39 6.82
CA GLU A 90 -6.44 -19.01 6.13
C GLU A 90 -6.09 -18.28 4.81
N ALA A 91 -7.08 -17.77 4.10
CA ALA A 91 -6.86 -16.96 2.90
C ALA A 91 -6.12 -15.65 3.22
N GLN A 92 -6.49 -14.96 4.30
CA GLN A 92 -5.80 -13.75 4.75
C GLN A 92 -4.37 -14.04 5.23
N ARG A 93 -4.15 -15.17 5.89
CA ARG A 93 -2.80 -15.61 6.29
C ARG A 93 -1.92 -15.91 5.08
N ALA A 94 -2.47 -16.56 4.06
CA ALA A 94 -1.76 -16.83 2.81
C ALA A 94 -1.39 -15.51 2.11
N GLU A 95 -2.31 -14.55 2.04
CA GLU A 95 -2.04 -13.22 1.48
C GLU A 95 -1.00 -12.45 2.30
N TYR A 96 -1.06 -12.50 3.62
CA TYR A 96 -0.06 -11.88 4.48
C TYR A 96 1.34 -12.48 4.24
N ARG A 97 1.46 -13.82 4.13
CA ARG A 97 2.73 -14.47 3.80
C ARG A 97 3.27 -14.02 2.44
N ARG A 98 2.40 -13.96 1.42
CA ARG A 98 2.78 -13.45 0.09
C ARG A 98 3.29 -12.01 0.14
N LEU A 99 2.61 -11.14 0.86
CA LEU A 99 3.00 -9.73 1.00
C LEU A 99 4.33 -9.58 1.76
N ARG A 100 4.54 -10.39 2.77
CA ARG A 100 5.79 -10.43 3.53
C ARG A 100 6.96 -10.90 2.67
N ASP A 101 6.75 -11.93 1.83
CA ASP A 101 7.74 -12.37 0.85
C ASP A 101 8.11 -11.24 -0.13
N ILE A 102 7.13 -10.49 -0.60
CA ILE A 102 7.38 -9.32 -1.45
C ILE A 102 8.22 -8.29 -0.70
N PHE A 103 7.84 -7.94 0.53
CA PHE A 103 8.55 -6.95 1.33
C PHE A 103 10.01 -7.35 1.59
N GLU A 104 10.26 -8.62 1.90
CA GLU A 104 11.58 -9.13 2.26
C GLU A 104 12.48 -9.41 1.04
N HIS A 105 11.91 -9.81 -0.11
CA HIS A 105 12.65 -10.40 -1.22
C HIS A 105 12.43 -9.76 -2.59
N ALA A 106 11.54 -8.77 -2.72
CA ALA A 106 11.36 -8.09 -4.00
C ALA A 106 12.59 -7.25 -4.36
N GLU A 107 13.02 -7.39 -5.60
CA GLU A 107 14.20 -6.69 -6.13
C GLU A 107 13.84 -5.94 -7.41
N GLN A 108 14.69 -4.98 -7.79
CA GLN A 108 14.60 -4.22 -9.04
C GLN A 108 13.23 -3.58 -9.26
N VAL A 109 12.67 -2.97 -8.21
CA VAL A 109 11.35 -2.33 -8.27
C VAL A 109 11.40 -1.10 -9.18
N LYS A 110 10.60 -1.12 -10.25
CA LYS A 110 10.48 -0.03 -11.24
C LYS A 110 9.03 0.43 -11.32
N VAL A 111 8.81 1.72 -11.26
CA VAL A 111 7.48 2.33 -11.35
C VAL A 111 7.39 3.14 -12.64
N LYS A 112 6.43 2.81 -13.48
CA LYS A 112 6.06 3.53 -14.70
C LYS A 112 4.64 4.05 -14.60
N THR A 113 4.40 5.24 -15.12
CA THR A 113 3.05 5.83 -15.19
C THR A 113 2.72 6.09 -16.65
N GLU A 114 1.62 5.53 -17.11
CA GLU A 114 1.13 5.68 -18.49
C GLU A 114 -0.40 5.88 -18.46
N GLU A 115 -0.89 6.94 -19.08
CA GLU A 115 -2.32 7.24 -19.28
C GLU A 115 -3.20 7.02 -18.02
N GLY A 116 -2.76 7.52 -16.87
CA GLY A 116 -3.52 7.40 -15.61
C GLY A 116 -3.40 6.03 -14.93
N THR A 117 -2.58 5.12 -15.46
CA THR A 117 -2.30 3.82 -14.86
C THR A 117 -0.85 3.76 -14.37
N VAL A 118 -0.66 3.25 -13.18
CA VAL A 118 0.67 2.97 -12.62
C VAL A 118 0.97 1.48 -12.78
N CYS A 119 2.09 1.18 -13.38
CA CYS A 119 2.65 -0.16 -13.49
C CYS A 119 3.90 -0.26 -12.60
N ILE A 120 3.87 -1.12 -11.61
CA ILE A 120 5.01 -1.44 -10.78
C ILE A 120 5.53 -2.82 -11.20
N GLN A 121 6.76 -2.86 -11.70
CA GLN A 121 7.45 -4.07 -12.09
C GLN A 121 8.51 -4.42 -11.04
N TYR A 122 8.65 -5.68 -10.70
CA TYR A 122 9.64 -6.15 -9.74
C TYR A 122 10.02 -7.62 -10.00
N LEU A 123 11.14 -8.05 -9.46
CA LEU A 123 11.52 -9.46 -9.43
C LEU A 123 11.22 -10.03 -8.05
N LEU A 124 10.63 -11.20 -8.02
CA LEU A 124 10.44 -11.98 -6.79
C LEU A 124 11.04 -13.37 -7.02
N TYR A 125 12.10 -13.68 -6.29
CA TYR A 125 12.91 -14.90 -6.50
C TYR A 125 13.35 -15.07 -7.96
N GLY A 126 13.80 -13.97 -8.59
CA GLY A 126 14.22 -13.93 -9.98
C GLY A 126 13.11 -13.99 -11.03
N ARG A 127 11.85 -14.08 -10.62
CA ARG A 127 10.69 -14.12 -11.52
C ARG A 127 10.08 -12.73 -11.70
N PRO A 128 9.87 -12.26 -12.95
CA PRO A 128 9.21 -10.98 -13.21
C PRO A 128 7.77 -10.97 -12.72
N GLN A 129 7.41 -9.94 -11.98
CA GLN A 129 6.07 -9.67 -11.48
C GLN A 129 5.66 -8.24 -11.83
N LYS A 130 4.36 -7.99 -11.91
CA LYS A 130 3.82 -6.64 -12.10
C LYS A 130 2.54 -6.41 -11.29
N LEU A 131 2.39 -5.19 -10.79
CA LEU A 131 1.15 -4.66 -10.25
C LEU A 131 0.68 -3.53 -11.15
N LEU A 132 -0.59 -3.58 -11.57
CA LEU A 132 -1.26 -2.48 -12.26
C LEU A 132 -2.27 -1.86 -11.29
N CYS A 133 -2.25 -0.55 -11.15
CA CYS A 133 -3.23 0.18 -10.36
C CYS A 133 -3.52 1.55 -10.95
N SER A 134 -4.70 2.08 -10.67
CA SER A 134 -5.12 3.42 -11.07
C SER A 134 -5.52 4.20 -9.81
N PRO A 135 -4.55 4.81 -9.10
CA PRO A 135 -4.79 5.51 -7.85
C PRO A 135 -5.13 7.00 -8.05
N PHE A 136 -5.53 7.38 -9.24
CA PHE A 136 -5.84 8.78 -9.62
C PHE A 136 -7.33 9.11 -9.56
#